data_dd881d83d5a0846d7b5e51909a0d129c
#
_entry.id   dd881d83d5a0846d7b5e51909a0d129c
#
_cell.length_a   1.000
_cell.length_b   1.000
_cell.length_c   1.000
_cell.angle_alpha   90.00
_cell.angle_beta   90.00
_cell.angle_gamma   90.00
#
_symmetry.space_group_name_H-M   'P 1'
#
loop_
_entity.id
_entity.type
_entity.pdbx_description
1 polymer ?
#
loop_
_entity_poly.entity_id
_entity_poly.type
_entity_poly.pdbx_seq_one_letter_code
_entity_poly.pdbx_strand_id
1 'polypeptide(L)'
;DAVELDNSKLGRMMAKHLLDLGHRKVAYIAPPLTTRQKQRSKRVEGFLKEFDAVGLKDNVIIKAANESIDMSIPNIDSEYKIGYDLTKELLREHNDITAIVGLNDMIAFGILDALHEEKYKVPADISVMGCDNTLFAKMHKVSLTTIEHFVVFKGRDACDIIMKKILSQNSQYSEIQPISTYHVEYEPRLIVRGTTSYAKTKKGKN
;
A
#
# COMPACT_ATOMS: atom_id res chain seq x y z
N ASP A 1 -15.69 -10.58 17.68
CA ASP A 1 -15.81 -10.58 16.23
C ASP A 1 -14.68 -9.80 15.59
N ALA A 2 -14.24 -10.22 14.42
CA ALA A 2 -13.19 -9.55 13.69
C ALA A 2 -13.50 -9.57 12.19
N VAL A 3 -13.24 -8.44 11.51
CA VAL A 3 -13.15 -8.37 10.06
C VAL A 3 -11.75 -7.86 9.77
N GLU A 4 -10.89 -8.73 9.25
CA GLU A 4 -9.45 -8.51 9.23
C GLU A 4 -8.86 -8.52 7.81
N LEU A 5 -7.63 -8.02 7.75
CA LEU A 5 -6.77 -8.05 6.58
C LEU A 5 -5.33 -8.20 7.06
N ASP A 6 -4.60 -9.17 6.52
CA ASP A 6 -3.17 -9.31 6.79
C ASP A 6 -2.36 -8.23 6.04
N ASN A 7 -2.06 -7.13 6.74
CA ASN A 7 -1.24 -6.06 6.18
C ASN A 7 0.20 -6.49 5.88
N SER A 8 0.75 -7.47 6.61
CA SER A 8 2.05 -8.02 6.28
C SER A 8 2.03 -8.75 4.94
N LYS A 9 0.96 -9.49 4.65
CA LYS A 9 0.73 -10.14 3.35
C LYS A 9 0.64 -9.13 2.20
N LEU A 10 -0.05 -7.98 2.41
CA LEU A 10 -0.07 -6.90 1.43
C LEU A 10 1.35 -6.45 1.07
N GLY A 11 2.16 -6.15 2.08
CA GLY A 11 3.55 -5.74 1.86
C GLY A 11 4.37 -6.78 1.11
N ARG A 12 4.25 -8.06 1.50
CA ARG A 12 4.92 -9.17 0.79
C ARG A 12 4.49 -9.25 -0.67
N MET A 13 3.20 -9.11 -0.98
CA MET A 13 2.71 -9.15 -2.36
C MET A 13 3.29 -8.01 -3.21
N MET A 14 3.39 -6.80 -2.65
CA MET A 14 4.01 -5.65 -3.33
C MET A 14 5.47 -5.92 -3.63
N ALA A 15 6.23 -6.38 -2.64
CA ALA A 15 7.65 -6.69 -2.77
C ALA A 15 7.89 -7.80 -3.79
N LYS A 16 7.12 -8.90 -3.70
CA LYS A 16 7.22 -10.03 -4.63
C LYS A 16 6.99 -9.60 -6.07
N HIS A 17 5.96 -8.80 -6.34
CA HIS A 17 5.69 -8.27 -7.68
C HIS A 17 6.89 -7.50 -8.24
N LEU A 18 7.50 -6.63 -7.46
CA LEU A 18 8.67 -5.86 -7.91
C LEU A 18 9.92 -6.75 -8.09
N LEU A 19 10.13 -7.70 -7.19
CA LEU A 19 11.24 -8.67 -7.31
C LEU A 19 11.09 -9.54 -8.55
N ASP A 20 9.87 -10.01 -8.86
CA ASP A 20 9.56 -10.81 -10.06
C ASP A 20 9.78 -10.00 -11.35
N LEU A 21 9.59 -8.68 -11.31
CA LEU A 21 9.92 -7.75 -12.40
C LEU A 21 11.42 -7.37 -12.45
N GLY A 22 12.24 -7.92 -11.57
CA GLY A 22 13.69 -7.71 -11.56
C GLY A 22 14.14 -6.42 -10.84
N HIS A 23 13.26 -5.72 -10.14
CA HIS A 23 13.68 -4.59 -9.32
C HIS A 23 14.53 -5.05 -8.12
N ARG A 24 15.65 -4.37 -7.90
CA ARG A 24 16.62 -4.73 -6.84
C ARG A 24 16.93 -3.56 -5.90
N LYS A 25 16.75 -2.32 -6.37
CA LYS A 25 16.85 -1.11 -5.55
C LYS A 25 15.57 -0.31 -5.69
N VAL A 26 14.84 -0.18 -4.58
CA VAL A 26 13.49 0.36 -4.54
C VAL A 26 13.32 1.32 -3.36
N ALA A 27 12.33 2.20 -3.45
CA ALA A 27 11.90 3.02 -2.34
C ALA A 27 10.46 2.71 -1.93
N TYR A 28 10.17 2.92 -0.64
CA TYR A 28 8.83 2.82 -0.07
C TYR A 28 8.49 4.13 0.63
N ILE A 29 7.45 4.81 0.18
CA ILE A 29 7.01 6.09 0.74
C ILE A 29 5.77 5.88 1.60
N ALA A 30 5.82 6.38 2.83
CA ALA A 30 4.77 6.21 3.84
C ALA A 30 4.48 7.50 4.60
N PRO A 31 3.27 7.66 5.16
CA PRO A 31 3.02 8.64 6.20
C PRO A 31 3.78 8.26 7.49
N PRO A 32 3.69 9.04 8.57
CA PRO A 32 4.38 8.69 9.82
C PRO A 32 4.09 7.26 10.26
N LEU A 33 5.14 6.49 10.56
CA LEU A 33 5.06 5.09 11.01
C LEU A 33 5.08 5.06 12.54
N THR A 34 3.99 5.48 13.16
CA THR A 34 3.87 5.53 14.63
C THR A 34 3.35 4.24 15.22
N THR A 35 3.59 4.04 16.53
CA THR A 35 3.03 2.91 17.29
C THR A 35 1.51 2.87 17.30
N ARG A 36 0.84 4.01 17.09
CA ARG A 36 -0.62 4.10 17.00
C ARG A 36 -1.17 3.51 15.70
N GLN A 37 -0.35 3.43 14.65
CA GLN A 37 -0.76 2.97 13.32
C GLN A 37 -0.10 1.63 12.94
N LYS A 38 -0.16 0.66 13.85
CA LYS A 38 0.47 -0.67 13.72
C LYS A 38 0.19 -1.37 12.37
N GLN A 39 -0.97 -1.15 11.77
CA GLN A 39 -1.31 -1.79 10.50
C GLN A 39 -0.46 -1.25 9.33
N ARG A 40 -0.12 0.04 9.34
CA ARG A 40 0.77 0.65 8.34
C ARG A 40 2.19 0.10 8.48
N SER A 41 2.70 0.02 9.71
CA SER A 41 4.02 -0.57 10.01
C SER A 41 4.11 -2.03 9.57
N LYS A 42 3.07 -2.84 9.83
CA LYS A 42 3.02 -4.26 9.39
C LYS A 42 3.13 -4.40 7.86
N ARG A 43 2.59 -3.46 7.09
CA ARG A 43 2.70 -3.48 5.63
C ARG A 43 4.14 -3.25 5.19
N VAL A 44 4.80 -2.25 5.77
CA VAL A 44 6.23 -1.97 5.52
C VAL A 44 7.11 -3.14 5.95
N GLU A 45 6.86 -3.71 7.14
CA GLU A 45 7.59 -4.89 7.63
C GLU A 45 7.45 -6.09 6.68
N GLY A 46 6.23 -6.33 6.18
CA GLY A 46 5.99 -7.40 5.20
C GLY A 46 6.77 -7.18 3.90
N PHE A 47 6.83 -5.94 3.43
CA PHE A 47 7.61 -5.56 2.24
C PHE A 47 9.11 -5.82 2.46
N LEU A 48 9.65 -5.36 3.59
CA LEU A 48 11.05 -5.56 3.94
C LEU A 48 11.43 -7.03 4.08
N LYS A 49 10.54 -7.87 4.64
CA LYS A 49 10.79 -9.31 4.79
C LYS A 49 11.03 -10.03 3.47
N GLU A 50 10.31 -9.68 2.40
CA GLU A 50 10.52 -10.29 1.09
C GLU A 50 11.87 -9.89 0.48
N PHE A 51 12.27 -8.62 0.61
CA PHE A 51 13.59 -8.19 0.16
C PHE A 51 14.71 -8.80 1.01
N ASP A 52 14.51 -8.95 2.32
CA ASP A 52 15.44 -9.61 3.23
C ASP A 52 15.66 -11.08 2.86
N ALA A 53 14.58 -11.80 2.51
CA ALA A 53 14.62 -13.21 2.10
C ALA A 53 15.51 -13.47 0.87
N VAL A 54 15.75 -12.45 0.06
CA VAL A 54 16.64 -12.53 -1.12
C VAL A 54 17.96 -11.77 -0.94
N GLY A 55 18.27 -11.34 0.30
CA GLY A 55 19.52 -10.62 0.63
C GLY A 55 19.58 -9.18 0.13
N LEU A 56 18.43 -8.54 -0.10
CA LEU A 56 18.33 -7.19 -0.68
C LEU A 56 17.69 -6.15 0.27
N LYS A 57 17.63 -6.43 1.57
CA LYS A 57 17.00 -5.54 2.55
C LYS A 57 17.59 -4.13 2.54
N ASP A 58 18.91 -4.03 2.47
CA ASP A 58 19.64 -2.74 2.46
C ASP A 58 19.43 -1.95 1.16
N ASN A 59 18.85 -2.57 0.14
CA ASN A 59 18.48 -1.94 -1.11
C ASN A 59 17.08 -1.33 -1.10
N VAL A 60 16.37 -1.42 0.03
CA VAL A 60 15.05 -0.80 0.22
C VAL A 60 15.19 0.48 1.02
N ILE A 61 14.85 1.60 0.41
CA ILE A 61 14.87 2.91 1.03
C ILE A 61 13.47 3.20 1.57
N ILE A 62 13.34 3.37 2.89
CA ILE A 62 12.08 3.76 3.52
C ILE A 62 12.10 5.27 3.75
N LYS A 63 11.21 6.00 3.07
CA LYS A 63 10.93 7.42 3.31
C LYS A 63 9.57 7.54 4.01
N ALA A 64 9.59 7.88 5.28
CA ALA A 64 8.38 8.14 6.07
C ALA A 64 8.32 9.63 6.43
N ALA A 65 7.11 10.19 6.37
CA ALA A 65 6.89 11.56 6.80
C ALA A 65 7.12 11.72 8.31
N ASN A 66 7.45 12.94 8.74
CA ASN A 66 7.68 13.24 10.14
C ASN A 66 6.40 13.10 10.98
N GLU A 67 6.54 12.73 12.25
CA GLU A 67 5.43 12.58 13.20
C GLU A 67 4.68 13.89 13.50
N SER A 68 5.27 15.04 13.19
CA SER A 68 4.63 16.35 13.33
C SER A 68 3.43 16.56 12.38
N ILE A 69 3.30 15.74 11.35
CA ILE A 69 2.12 15.76 10.47
C ILE A 69 0.97 15.07 11.19
N ASP A 70 -0.05 15.84 11.55
CA ASP A 70 -1.25 15.29 12.17
C ASP A 70 -2.03 14.43 11.18
N MET A 71 -1.98 13.12 11.39
CA MET A 71 -2.70 12.11 10.62
C MET A 71 -3.85 11.49 11.42
N SER A 72 -4.32 12.16 12.47
CA SER A 72 -5.44 11.70 13.31
C SER A 72 -6.74 11.62 12.50
N ILE A 73 -6.91 12.52 11.53
CA ILE A 73 -7.97 12.49 10.53
C ILE A 73 -7.32 12.18 9.17
N PRO A 74 -7.67 11.06 8.51
CA PRO A 74 -7.18 10.78 7.16
C PRO A 74 -7.53 11.95 6.23
N ASN A 75 -6.52 12.67 5.76
CA ASN A 75 -6.68 13.76 4.81
C ASN A 75 -6.02 13.34 3.49
N ILE A 76 -6.84 13.19 2.47
CA ILE A 76 -6.45 12.80 1.11
C ILE A 76 -5.35 13.72 0.57
N ASP A 77 -5.50 15.03 0.78
CA ASP A 77 -4.53 16.04 0.32
C ASP A 77 -3.17 15.86 1.02
N SER A 78 -3.18 15.54 2.33
CA SER A 78 -1.94 15.31 3.08
C SER A 78 -1.19 14.06 2.60
N GLU A 79 -1.89 12.96 2.32
CA GLU A 79 -1.26 11.74 1.81
C GLU A 79 -0.69 11.94 0.40
N TYR A 80 -1.42 12.61 -0.48
CA TYR A 80 -0.93 12.99 -1.80
C TYR A 80 0.34 13.86 -1.69
N LYS A 81 0.29 14.90 -0.83
CA LYS A 81 1.43 15.80 -0.62
C LYS A 81 2.66 15.08 -0.07
N ILE A 82 2.48 14.12 0.86
CA ILE A 82 3.56 13.26 1.35
C ILE A 82 4.22 12.51 0.19
N GLY A 83 3.42 11.89 -0.68
CA GLY A 83 3.91 11.19 -1.86
C GLY A 83 4.76 12.09 -2.76
N TYR A 84 4.25 13.29 -3.04
CA TYR A 84 4.90 14.26 -3.90
C TYR A 84 6.22 14.80 -3.30
N ASP A 85 6.18 15.32 -2.06
CA ASP A 85 7.33 15.97 -1.44
C ASP A 85 8.48 14.96 -1.18
N LEU A 86 8.15 13.79 -0.62
CA LEU A 86 9.15 12.76 -0.32
C LEU A 86 9.74 12.13 -1.59
N THR A 87 9.01 12.10 -2.69
CA THR A 87 9.57 11.67 -3.98
C THR A 87 10.59 12.67 -4.49
N LYS A 88 10.31 13.97 -4.42
CA LYS A 88 11.28 15.00 -4.83
C LYS A 88 12.54 14.98 -3.98
N GLU A 89 12.41 14.75 -2.68
CA GLU A 89 13.54 14.57 -1.78
C GLU A 89 14.34 13.31 -2.15
N LEU A 90 13.67 12.18 -2.32
CA LEU A 90 14.26 10.90 -2.69
C LEU A 90 15.08 10.96 -3.97
N LEU A 91 14.59 11.64 -5.01
CA LEU A 91 15.26 11.78 -6.30
C LEU A 91 16.54 12.64 -6.25
N ARG A 92 16.64 13.56 -5.28
CA ARG A 92 17.86 14.35 -5.04
C ARG A 92 18.95 13.51 -4.39
N GLU A 93 18.57 12.56 -3.54
CA GLU A 93 19.51 11.73 -2.78
C GLU A 93 19.93 10.46 -3.54
N HIS A 94 19.04 9.94 -4.39
CA HIS A 94 19.19 8.65 -5.04
C HIS A 94 18.81 8.71 -6.52
N ASN A 95 19.73 8.31 -7.39
CA ASN A 95 19.55 8.29 -8.85
C ASN A 95 19.50 6.88 -9.46
N ASP A 96 19.48 5.85 -8.64
CA ASP A 96 19.61 4.45 -9.04
C ASP A 96 18.40 3.60 -8.63
N ILE A 97 17.35 4.23 -8.13
CA ILE A 97 16.08 3.59 -7.79
C ILE A 97 15.34 3.23 -9.09
N THR A 98 14.77 2.03 -9.12
CA THR A 98 14.03 1.54 -10.29
C THR A 98 12.52 1.39 -10.04
N ALA A 99 12.08 1.40 -8.77
CA ALA A 99 10.68 1.40 -8.42
C ALA A 99 10.42 2.18 -7.12
N ILE A 100 9.24 2.79 -7.03
CA ILE A 100 8.77 3.47 -5.82
C ILE A 100 7.38 2.93 -5.47
N VAL A 101 7.20 2.59 -4.20
CA VAL A 101 5.93 2.11 -3.64
C VAL A 101 5.34 3.20 -2.75
N GLY A 102 4.10 3.58 -3.01
CA GLY A 102 3.29 4.33 -2.07
C GLY A 102 2.57 3.38 -1.10
N LEU A 103 2.54 3.71 0.19
CA LEU A 103 1.82 2.90 1.18
C LEU A 103 0.35 2.70 0.77
N ASN A 104 -0.25 3.69 0.10
CA ASN A 104 -1.58 3.62 -0.49
C ASN A 104 -1.63 4.33 -1.86
N ASP A 105 -2.79 4.31 -2.52
CA ASP A 105 -2.98 4.92 -3.84
C ASP A 105 -2.82 6.45 -3.83
N MET A 106 -3.22 7.14 -2.76
CA MET A 106 -3.11 8.60 -2.67
C MET A 106 -1.65 9.05 -2.64
N ILE A 107 -0.81 8.36 -1.87
CA ILE A 107 0.64 8.57 -1.88
C ILE A 107 1.20 8.24 -3.26
N ALA A 108 0.75 7.15 -3.90
CA ALA A 108 1.20 6.77 -5.23
C ALA A 108 0.86 7.82 -6.30
N PHE A 109 -0.28 8.53 -6.19
CA PHE A 109 -0.60 9.63 -7.11
C PHE A 109 0.36 10.81 -6.93
N GLY A 110 0.70 11.17 -5.69
CA GLY A 110 1.73 12.19 -5.43
C GLY A 110 3.10 11.79 -6.00
N ILE A 111 3.47 10.51 -5.89
CA ILE A 111 4.69 9.97 -6.51
C ILE A 111 4.65 10.15 -8.03
N LEU A 112 3.54 9.78 -8.68
CA LEU A 112 3.39 9.90 -10.13
C LEU A 112 3.55 11.34 -10.61
N ASP A 113 2.94 12.30 -9.92
CA ASP A 113 3.02 13.71 -10.29
C ASP A 113 4.43 14.28 -10.07
N ALA A 114 5.10 13.93 -8.97
CA ALA A 114 6.49 14.32 -8.74
C ALA A 114 7.43 13.76 -9.83
N LEU A 115 7.27 12.49 -10.20
CA LEU A 115 8.05 11.87 -11.27
C LEU A 115 7.79 12.54 -12.62
N HIS A 116 6.54 12.88 -12.92
CA HIS A 116 6.17 13.58 -14.13
C HIS A 116 6.83 14.96 -14.23
N GLU A 117 6.79 15.75 -13.15
CA GLU A 117 7.45 17.06 -13.07
C GLU A 117 8.96 16.95 -13.25
N GLU A 118 9.60 15.95 -12.63
CA GLU A 118 11.03 15.66 -12.78
C GLU A 118 11.37 14.94 -14.11
N LYS A 119 10.39 14.82 -15.02
CA LYS A 119 10.54 14.25 -16.38
C LYS A 119 10.92 12.77 -16.44
N TYR A 120 10.67 12.01 -15.36
CA TYR A 120 10.78 10.55 -15.41
C TYR A 120 9.57 9.93 -16.10
N LYS A 121 9.83 8.90 -16.90
CA LYS A 121 8.79 8.12 -17.58
C LYS A 121 8.39 6.93 -16.71
N VAL A 122 7.11 6.89 -16.33
CA VAL A 122 6.52 5.74 -15.64
C VAL A 122 5.80 4.88 -16.69
N PRO A 123 6.06 3.55 -16.73
CA PRO A 123 6.98 2.77 -15.91
C PRO A 123 8.42 2.65 -16.45
N ALA A 124 8.74 3.28 -17.60
CA ALA A 124 9.96 3.01 -18.36
C ALA A 124 11.27 3.37 -17.62
N ASP A 125 11.27 4.41 -16.80
CA ASP A 125 12.42 4.80 -15.98
C ASP A 125 12.26 4.32 -14.54
N ILE A 126 11.08 4.53 -13.95
CA ILE A 126 10.74 4.13 -12.59
C ILE A 126 9.34 3.52 -12.58
N SER A 127 9.20 2.31 -12.03
CA SER A 127 7.92 1.68 -11.75
C SER A 127 7.27 2.28 -10.50
N VAL A 128 5.94 2.42 -10.51
CA VAL A 128 5.18 2.93 -9.35
C VAL A 128 4.04 1.98 -9.02
N MET A 129 3.83 1.70 -7.73
CA MET A 129 2.64 0.98 -7.29
C MET A 129 2.07 1.56 -6.00
N GLY A 130 0.76 1.33 -5.81
CA GLY A 130 0.00 1.74 -4.64
C GLY A 130 -0.70 0.58 -3.93
N CYS A 131 -1.67 0.92 -3.09
CA CYS A 131 -2.57 -0.01 -2.41
C CYS A 131 -3.90 0.70 -2.18
N ASP A 132 -5.02 0.05 -2.37
CA ASP A 132 -6.44 0.32 -2.11
C ASP A 132 -7.34 0.11 -3.33
N ASN A 133 -6.78 0.13 -4.55
CA ASN A 133 -7.52 0.02 -5.80
C ASN A 133 -8.68 1.03 -5.91
N THR A 134 -8.39 2.28 -5.59
CA THR A 134 -9.35 3.39 -5.65
C THR A 134 -9.88 3.62 -7.07
N LEU A 135 -10.95 4.42 -7.19
CA LEU A 135 -11.51 4.78 -8.49
C LEU A 135 -10.47 5.46 -9.40
N PHE A 136 -9.65 6.35 -8.84
CA PHE A 136 -8.63 7.08 -9.59
C PHE A 136 -7.52 6.14 -10.12
N ALA A 137 -7.17 5.10 -9.37
CA ALA A 137 -6.20 4.09 -9.82
C ALA A 137 -6.64 3.37 -11.11
N LYS A 138 -7.96 3.27 -11.35
CA LYS A 138 -8.57 2.60 -12.51
C LYS A 138 -8.64 3.50 -13.75
N MET A 139 -8.46 4.82 -13.61
CA MET A 139 -8.57 5.76 -14.73
C MET A 139 -7.50 5.46 -15.78
N HIS A 140 -7.87 5.45 -17.07
CA HIS A 140 -7.00 5.04 -18.16
C HIS A 140 -5.65 5.80 -18.20
N LYS A 141 -5.66 7.10 -17.92
CA LYS A 141 -4.45 7.94 -17.92
C LYS A 141 -3.54 7.68 -16.70
N VAL A 142 -4.08 7.19 -15.61
CA VAL A 142 -3.34 6.85 -14.37
C VAL A 142 -2.89 5.41 -14.41
N SER A 143 -3.83 4.49 -14.63
CA SER A 143 -3.59 3.04 -14.81
C SER A 143 -2.65 2.45 -13.75
N LEU A 144 -2.87 2.79 -12.46
CA LEU A 144 -1.99 2.46 -11.34
C LEU A 144 -2.04 0.97 -11.00
N THR A 145 -0.88 0.32 -10.97
CA THR A 145 -0.70 -1.00 -10.35
C THR A 145 -0.86 -0.87 -8.84
N THR A 146 -1.74 -1.69 -8.26
CA THR A 146 -2.14 -1.54 -6.85
C THR A 146 -2.59 -2.88 -6.25
N ILE A 147 -2.85 -2.89 -4.94
CA ILE A 147 -3.47 -4.02 -4.25
C ILE A 147 -4.93 -3.69 -3.95
N GLU A 148 -5.84 -4.58 -4.36
CA GLU A 148 -7.24 -4.58 -3.91
C GLU A 148 -7.35 -5.31 -2.58
N HIS A 149 -7.91 -4.66 -1.58
CA HIS A 149 -8.14 -5.27 -0.26
C HIS A 149 -9.57 -5.08 0.28
N PHE A 150 -10.50 -4.79 -0.61
CA PHE A 150 -11.94 -4.85 -0.37
C PHE A 150 -12.47 -3.97 0.77
N VAL A 151 -12.01 -2.71 0.86
CA VAL A 151 -12.38 -1.77 1.95
C VAL A 151 -13.90 -1.68 2.15
N VAL A 152 -14.65 -1.51 1.06
CA VAL A 152 -16.12 -1.36 1.09
C VAL A 152 -16.81 -2.61 1.62
N PHE A 153 -16.35 -3.79 1.19
CA PHE A 153 -16.91 -5.07 1.63
C PHE A 153 -16.66 -5.32 3.11
N LYS A 154 -15.47 -5.00 3.62
CA LYS A 154 -15.15 -5.11 5.04
C LYS A 154 -16.07 -4.27 5.90
N GLY A 155 -16.34 -3.03 5.49
CA GLY A 155 -17.28 -2.15 6.20
C GLY A 155 -18.69 -2.72 6.25
N ARG A 156 -19.17 -3.25 5.11
CA ARG A 156 -20.49 -3.89 5.02
C ARG A 156 -20.58 -5.12 5.93
N ASP A 157 -19.61 -6.04 5.84
CA ASP A 157 -19.63 -7.27 6.64
C ASP A 157 -19.55 -6.96 8.14
N ALA A 158 -18.77 -5.94 8.55
CA ALA A 158 -18.74 -5.50 9.94
C ALA A 158 -20.12 -4.99 10.41
N CYS A 159 -20.82 -4.19 9.60
CA CYS A 159 -22.19 -3.74 9.89
C CYS A 159 -23.16 -4.91 9.96
N ASP A 160 -23.10 -5.84 9.02
CA ASP A 160 -23.98 -7.01 8.98
C ASP A 160 -23.81 -7.92 10.21
N ILE A 161 -22.58 -8.11 10.68
CA ILE A 161 -22.27 -8.84 11.90
C ILE A 161 -22.88 -8.14 13.12
N ILE A 162 -22.70 -6.82 13.25
CA ILE A 162 -23.27 -6.03 14.36
C ILE A 162 -24.80 -6.11 14.34
N MET A 163 -25.43 -5.91 13.18
CA MET A 163 -26.89 -5.95 13.05
C MET A 163 -27.45 -7.33 13.41
N LYS A 164 -26.83 -8.41 12.96
CA LYS A 164 -27.25 -9.78 13.34
C LYS A 164 -27.21 -9.97 14.86
N LYS A 165 -26.16 -9.49 15.53
CA LYS A 165 -26.05 -9.60 17.00
C LYS A 165 -27.10 -8.78 17.73
N ILE A 166 -27.36 -7.55 17.32
CA ILE A 166 -28.40 -6.70 17.92
C ILE A 166 -29.78 -7.37 17.79
N LEU A 167 -30.10 -7.89 16.59
CA LEU A 167 -31.38 -8.55 16.35
C LEU A 167 -31.52 -9.85 17.15
N SER A 168 -30.44 -10.63 17.30
CA SER A 168 -30.47 -11.86 18.10
C SER A 168 -30.67 -11.60 19.58
N GLN A 169 -30.12 -10.51 20.12
CA GLN A 169 -30.30 -10.13 21.54
C GLN A 169 -31.73 -9.65 21.85
N ASN A 170 -32.43 -9.11 20.85
CA ASN A 170 -33.81 -8.62 21.00
C ASN A 170 -34.88 -9.71 20.75
N SER A 171 -34.48 -10.95 20.45
CA SER A 171 -35.44 -12.04 20.28
C SER A 171 -35.90 -12.62 21.62
N GLN A 172 -37.16 -13.07 21.72
CA GLN A 172 -37.72 -13.74 22.92
C GLN A 172 -36.96 -15.02 23.32
N TYR A 173 -36.03 -15.51 22.47
CA TYR A 173 -35.24 -16.73 22.70
C TYR A 173 -33.75 -16.40 22.98
N SER A 174 -33.42 -15.15 23.33
CA SER A 174 -32.02 -14.71 23.52
C SER A 174 -31.27 -15.47 24.65
N GLU A 175 -32.01 -16.01 25.63
CA GLU A 175 -31.42 -16.74 26.79
C GLU A 175 -30.86 -18.13 26.41
N ILE A 176 -31.22 -18.67 25.26
CA ILE A 176 -30.92 -20.08 24.89
C ILE A 176 -29.95 -20.16 23.69
N GLN A 177 -29.70 -19.07 22.97
CA GLN A 177 -28.81 -19.14 21.81
C GLN A 177 -27.33 -18.92 22.17
N PRO A 178 -26.43 -19.79 21.67
CA PRO A 178 -25.01 -19.59 21.87
C PRO A 178 -24.54 -18.32 21.19
N ILE A 179 -23.71 -17.53 21.88
CA ILE A 179 -23.07 -16.33 21.29
C ILE A 179 -22.03 -16.80 20.29
N SER A 180 -22.35 -16.69 19.01
CA SER A 180 -21.41 -16.99 17.93
C SER A 180 -20.39 -15.85 17.76
N THR A 181 -19.12 -16.21 17.57
CA THR A 181 -18.07 -15.27 17.15
C THR A 181 -17.88 -15.38 15.64
N TYR A 182 -17.74 -14.22 14.99
CA TYR A 182 -17.46 -14.12 13.57
C TYR A 182 -16.04 -13.69 13.35
N HIS A 183 -15.33 -14.38 12.47
CA HIS A 183 -14.02 -13.99 11.98
C HIS A 183 -14.04 -14.02 10.46
N VAL A 184 -13.87 -12.85 9.84
CA VAL A 184 -13.85 -12.69 8.38
C VAL A 184 -12.48 -12.12 8.01
N GLU A 185 -11.70 -12.88 7.25
CA GLU A 185 -10.43 -12.45 6.70
C GLU A 185 -10.54 -12.28 5.19
N TYR A 186 -10.08 -11.13 4.68
CA TYR A 186 -10.09 -10.83 3.26
C TYR A 186 -8.74 -11.18 2.62
N GLU A 187 -8.82 -11.93 1.52
CA GLU A 187 -7.66 -12.26 0.69
C GLU A 187 -7.36 -11.11 -0.28
N PRO A 188 -6.22 -10.40 -0.14
CA PRO A 188 -5.87 -9.31 -1.04
C PRO A 188 -5.54 -9.80 -2.45
N ARG A 189 -5.70 -8.92 -3.44
CA ARG A 189 -5.40 -9.21 -4.85
C ARG A 189 -4.48 -8.14 -5.45
N LEU A 190 -3.42 -8.57 -6.10
CA LEU A 190 -2.60 -7.70 -6.93
C LEU A 190 -3.36 -7.37 -8.23
N ILE A 191 -3.46 -6.08 -8.54
CA ILE A 191 -4.05 -5.56 -9.77
C ILE A 191 -2.95 -4.89 -10.57
N VAL A 192 -2.37 -5.62 -11.51
CA VAL A 192 -1.31 -5.11 -12.39
C VAL A 192 -1.93 -4.22 -13.47
N ARG A 193 -1.36 -3.03 -13.67
CA ARG A 193 -1.76 -2.05 -14.68
C ARG A 193 -0.53 -1.42 -15.36
N GLY A 194 -0.66 -0.17 -15.81
CA GLY A 194 0.32 0.49 -16.67
C GLY A 194 1.53 1.12 -15.95
N THR A 195 1.58 1.16 -14.63
CA THR A 195 2.64 1.87 -13.89
C THR A 195 3.79 1.00 -13.40
N THR A 196 3.78 -0.30 -13.69
CA THR A 196 4.92 -1.20 -13.40
C THR A 196 5.36 -1.94 -14.65
N SER A 197 6.67 -2.15 -14.80
CA SER A 197 7.28 -2.93 -15.88
C SER A 197 8.55 -3.62 -15.38
N TYR A 198 9.19 -4.39 -16.23
CA TYR A 198 10.51 -4.93 -15.90
C TYR A 198 11.52 -3.83 -15.60
N ALA A 199 12.35 -4.07 -14.58
CA ALA A 199 13.40 -3.14 -14.19
C ALA A 199 14.33 -2.85 -15.37
N LYS A 200 14.67 -1.57 -15.58
CA LYS A 200 15.62 -1.13 -16.59
C LYS A 200 17.00 -1.73 -16.28
N THR A 201 17.48 -2.61 -17.11
CA THR A 201 18.87 -3.07 -17.04
C THR A 201 19.78 -1.88 -17.35
N LYS A 202 20.60 -1.43 -16.39
CA LYS A 202 21.68 -0.49 -16.72
C LYS A 202 22.55 -1.19 -17.76
N LYS A 203 22.53 -0.72 -19.01
CA LYS A 203 23.58 -1.08 -19.97
C LYS A 203 24.92 -0.68 -19.31
N GLY A 204 25.75 -1.68 -19.01
CA GLY A 204 27.09 -1.40 -18.53
C GLY A 204 27.74 -0.39 -19.47
N LYS A 205 28.27 0.69 -18.92
CA LYS A 205 29.22 1.52 -19.66
C LYS A 205 30.46 0.65 -19.84
N ASN A 206 30.59 0.09 -21.06
CA ASN A 206 31.89 -0.40 -21.54
C ASN A 206 32.84 0.78 -21.71
#